data_1e7f173a03069bd1376b2d8fb4410820
#
_entry.id   1e7f173a03069bd1376b2d8fb4410820
#
_cell.length_a   1.000
_cell.length_b   1.000
_cell.length_c   1.000
_cell.angle_alpha   90.00
_cell.angle_beta   90.00
_cell.angle_gamma   90.00
#
_symmetry.space_group_name_H-M   'P 1'
#
loop_
_entity.id
_entity.type
_entity.pdbx_description
1 polymer ?
#
loop_
_entity_poly.entity_id
_entity_poly.type
_entity_poly.pdbx_seq_one_letter_code
_entity_poly.pdbx_strand_id
1 'polypeptide(L)'
;MNISRVISIMLIIAYAVYVFFQARTHHGIYTHSFEQDEARDRDGHKDRAKDKLTLTESIIALAIGITLVTLIAITLVLQIEHVISSSAVSDAFMGLILVPLVEKFAEHLTAIDEAWDNQMNFALSHVLGATLQTALFNGPLAVIVSWGMGSTLDLNFDLFNLVMLILAIVTVGRFLQDQKSNYLEGVLLVILYVAVAVAAFHYPDPPHEGGEGESSEGGH
;
A
#
# COMPACT_ATOMS: atom_id res chain seq x y z
N MET A 1 -5.22 -22.70 -3.59
CA MET A 1 -5.55 -22.01 -4.88
C MET A 1 -7.03 -21.69 -5.04
N ASN A 2 -7.97 -22.66 -5.00
CA ASN A 2 -9.41 -22.34 -5.20
C ASN A 2 -9.99 -21.42 -4.12
N ILE A 3 -9.58 -21.57 -2.87
CA ILE A 3 -10.01 -20.70 -1.76
C ILE A 3 -9.57 -19.25 -1.99
N SER A 4 -8.30 -19.02 -2.36
CA SER A 4 -7.78 -17.69 -2.63
C SER A 4 -8.55 -16.98 -3.76
N ARG A 5 -8.95 -17.70 -4.80
CA ARG A 5 -9.74 -17.15 -5.93
C ARG A 5 -11.13 -16.71 -5.47
N VAL A 6 -11.82 -17.56 -4.68
CA VAL A 6 -13.15 -17.23 -4.15
C VAL A 6 -13.06 -16.02 -3.20
N ILE A 7 -12.06 -16.00 -2.30
CA ILE A 7 -11.84 -14.89 -1.39
C ILE A 7 -11.54 -13.61 -2.18
N SER A 8 -10.72 -13.67 -3.24
CA SER A 8 -10.41 -12.51 -4.08
C SER A 8 -11.66 -11.91 -4.73
N ILE A 9 -12.55 -12.74 -5.24
CA ILE A 9 -13.83 -12.27 -5.79
C ILE A 9 -14.68 -11.59 -4.70
N MET A 10 -14.77 -12.20 -3.51
CA MET A 10 -15.53 -11.63 -2.39
C MET A 10 -14.95 -10.28 -1.93
N LEU A 11 -13.62 -10.14 -1.89
CA LEU A 11 -12.97 -8.89 -1.51
C LEU A 11 -13.22 -7.78 -2.51
N ILE A 12 -13.20 -8.07 -3.82
CA ILE A 12 -13.54 -7.10 -4.86
C ILE A 12 -15.02 -6.65 -4.75
N ILE A 13 -15.92 -7.59 -4.46
CA ILE A 13 -17.33 -7.25 -4.22
C ILE A 13 -17.45 -6.35 -2.98
N ALA A 14 -16.75 -6.69 -1.89
CA ALA A 14 -16.71 -5.86 -0.69
C ALA A 14 -16.19 -4.45 -0.97
N TYR A 15 -15.14 -4.33 -1.80
CA TYR A 15 -14.63 -3.03 -2.23
C TYR A 15 -15.65 -2.25 -3.07
N ALA A 16 -16.33 -2.88 -3.99
CA ALA A 16 -17.39 -2.23 -4.77
C ALA A 16 -18.54 -1.72 -3.87
N VAL A 17 -18.94 -2.51 -2.87
CA VAL A 17 -19.94 -2.09 -1.86
C VAL A 17 -19.43 -0.91 -1.04
N TYR A 18 -18.15 -0.94 -0.61
CA TYR A 18 -17.52 0.16 0.11
C TYR A 18 -17.51 1.46 -0.70
N VAL A 19 -17.11 1.41 -1.98
CA VAL A 19 -17.10 2.58 -2.87
C VAL A 19 -18.52 3.10 -3.09
N PHE A 20 -19.49 2.21 -3.29
CA PHE A 20 -20.90 2.60 -3.43
C PHE A 20 -21.45 3.27 -2.14
N PHE A 21 -21.11 2.73 -0.98
CA PHE A 21 -21.45 3.30 0.32
C PHE A 21 -20.90 4.72 0.44
N GLN A 22 -19.62 4.91 0.18
CA GLN A 22 -18.96 6.21 0.29
C GLN A 22 -19.47 7.22 -0.74
N ALA A 23 -19.63 6.82 -2.00
CA ALA A 23 -19.96 7.72 -3.09
C ALA A 23 -21.44 8.07 -3.20
N ARG A 24 -22.35 7.19 -2.70
CA ARG A 24 -23.77 7.34 -2.96
C ARG A 24 -24.63 7.42 -1.71
N THR A 25 -24.45 6.49 -0.78
CA THR A 25 -25.40 6.36 0.34
C THR A 25 -25.02 7.22 1.56
N HIS A 26 -23.73 7.45 1.79
CA HIS A 26 -23.23 8.18 2.96
C HIS A 26 -22.28 9.33 2.61
N HIS A 27 -22.40 9.86 1.40
CA HIS A 27 -21.61 11.00 0.93
C HIS A 27 -21.61 12.19 1.88
N GLY A 28 -22.75 12.50 2.50
CA GLY A 28 -22.91 13.66 3.40
C GLY A 28 -22.01 13.61 4.65
N ILE A 29 -21.69 12.41 5.17
CA ILE A 29 -20.79 12.25 6.32
C ILE A 29 -19.37 12.70 5.96
N TYR A 30 -18.88 12.25 4.81
CA TYR A 30 -17.55 12.60 4.30
C TYR A 30 -17.45 14.08 3.94
N THR A 31 -18.47 14.62 3.24
CA THR A 31 -18.54 16.03 2.86
C THR A 31 -18.41 16.95 4.07
N HIS A 32 -19.17 16.68 5.14
CA HIS A 32 -19.12 17.50 6.35
C HIS A 32 -17.73 17.49 7.02
N SER A 33 -17.05 16.33 7.07
CA SER A 33 -15.69 16.23 7.63
C SER A 33 -14.67 17.01 6.79
N PHE A 34 -14.78 16.93 5.47
CA PHE A 34 -13.89 17.63 4.55
C PHE A 34 -14.12 19.13 4.52
N GLU A 35 -15.37 19.59 4.60
CA GLU A 35 -15.69 21.02 4.75
C GLU A 35 -15.09 21.63 6.04
N GLN A 36 -15.02 20.84 7.12
CA GLN A 36 -14.36 21.28 8.35
C GLN A 36 -12.84 21.41 8.18
N ASP A 37 -12.20 20.50 7.45
CA ASP A 37 -10.78 20.55 7.15
C ASP A 37 -10.49 21.74 6.23
N GLU A 38 -11.27 21.92 5.18
CA GLU A 38 -11.13 23.06 4.25
C GLU A 38 -11.29 24.42 4.94
N ALA A 39 -12.13 24.50 5.97
CA ALA A 39 -12.28 25.71 6.78
C ALA A 39 -11.07 25.99 7.70
N ARG A 40 -10.24 24.97 7.99
CA ARG A 40 -9.05 25.06 8.85
C ARG A 40 -7.75 25.10 8.04
N ASP A 41 -7.84 24.96 6.73
CA ASP A 41 -6.73 24.95 5.81
C ASP A 41 -5.86 26.20 5.95
N ARG A 42 -4.57 26.02 6.21
CA ARG A 42 -3.62 27.11 6.48
C ARG A 42 -3.25 27.89 5.24
N ASP A 43 -3.21 27.29 4.09
CA ASP A 43 -2.82 27.90 2.83
C ASP A 43 -3.92 27.90 1.76
N GLY A 44 -5.18 27.65 2.14
CA GLY A 44 -6.33 27.59 1.26
C GLY A 44 -6.51 28.77 0.31
N HIS A 45 -6.02 29.98 0.67
CA HIS A 45 -6.02 31.12 -0.26
C HIS A 45 -4.96 30.95 -1.37
N LYS A 46 -3.85 30.27 -1.11
CA LYS A 46 -2.85 30.00 -2.13
C LYS A 46 -3.34 28.95 -3.09
N ASP A 47 -3.99 27.90 -2.56
CA ASP A 47 -4.54 26.81 -3.35
C ASP A 47 -5.70 27.26 -4.24
N ARG A 48 -6.52 28.19 -3.76
CA ARG A 48 -7.57 28.82 -4.58
C ARG A 48 -7.00 29.75 -5.66
N ALA A 49 -5.82 30.31 -5.46
CA ALA A 49 -5.16 31.20 -6.41
C ALA A 49 -4.32 30.46 -7.48
N LYS A 50 -4.08 29.15 -7.30
CA LYS A 50 -3.39 28.33 -8.30
C LYS A 50 -4.24 28.16 -9.56
N ASP A 51 -3.62 28.32 -10.72
CA ASP A 51 -4.26 28.04 -12.00
C ASP A 51 -4.68 26.56 -12.07
N LYS A 52 -5.94 26.34 -12.41
CA LYS A 52 -6.49 24.97 -12.55
C LYS A 52 -6.23 24.46 -13.97
N LEU A 53 -5.78 23.22 -14.06
CA LEU A 53 -5.62 22.53 -15.33
C LEU A 53 -6.96 22.41 -16.07
N THR A 54 -6.92 22.61 -17.36
CA THR A 54 -8.06 22.30 -18.24
C THR A 54 -8.26 20.78 -18.32
N LEU A 55 -9.46 20.33 -18.71
CA LEU A 55 -9.75 18.91 -18.85
C LEU A 55 -8.74 18.21 -19.78
N THR A 56 -8.36 18.84 -20.89
CA THR A 56 -7.38 18.29 -21.84
C THR A 56 -5.99 18.15 -21.23
N GLU A 57 -5.52 19.17 -20.53
CA GLU A 57 -4.24 19.14 -19.83
C GLU A 57 -4.23 18.07 -18.75
N SER A 58 -5.32 17.91 -18.01
CA SER A 58 -5.46 16.86 -16.98
C SER A 58 -5.40 15.45 -17.59
N ILE A 59 -6.05 15.21 -18.72
CA ILE A 59 -6.02 13.91 -19.42
C ILE A 59 -4.61 13.63 -19.95
N ILE A 60 -3.94 14.60 -20.53
CA ILE A 60 -2.57 14.44 -21.03
C ILE A 60 -1.60 14.18 -19.88
N ALA A 61 -1.70 14.95 -18.80
CA ALA A 61 -0.85 14.77 -17.62
C ALA A 61 -1.06 13.37 -17.01
N LEU A 62 -2.31 12.91 -16.91
CA LEU A 62 -2.64 11.57 -16.42
C LEU A 62 -2.06 10.47 -17.32
N ALA A 63 -2.18 10.60 -18.64
CA ALA A 63 -1.64 9.62 -19.59
C ALA A 63 -0.11 9.54 -19.51
N ILE A 64 0.57 10.68 -19.41
CA ILE A 64 2.02 10.74 -19.21
C ILE A 64 2.41 10.10 -17.87
N GLY A 65 1.71 10.46 -16.80
CA GLY A 65 1.95 9.90 -15.46
C GLY A 65 1.81 8.37 -15.43
N ILE A 66 0.73 7.83 -15.96
CA ILE A 66 0.51 6.38 -16.05
C ILE A 66 1.64 5.70 -16.85
N THR A 67 2.04 6.28 -17.97
CA THR A 67 3.13 5.73 -18.79
C THR A 67 4.45 5.69 -18.03
N LEU A 68 4.82 6.79 -17.36
CA LEU A 68 6.06 6.87 -16.58
C LEU A 68 6.04 5.90 -15.40
N VAL A 69 4.95 5.84 -14.63
CA VAL A 69 4.79 4.91 -13.52
C VAL A 69 4.88 3.46 -13.99
N THR A 70 4.26 3.12 -15.13
CA THR A 70 4.34 1.78 -15.69
C THR A 70 5.78 1.40 -16.08
N LEU A 71 6.53 2.30 -16.72
CA LEU A 71 7.93 2.05 -17.08
C LEU A 71 8.81 1.85 -15.83
N ILE A 72 8.62 2.69 -14.82
CA ILE A 72 9.36 2.58 -13.53
C ILE A 72 9.00 1.27 -12.83
N ALA A 73 7.72 0.90 -12.77
CA ALA A 73 7.27 -0.32 -12.12
C ALA A 73 7.85 -1.58 -12.81
N ILE A 74 7.84 -1.63 -14.15
CA ILE A 74 8.47 -2.73 -14.90
C ILE A 74 9.97 -2.81 -14.57
N THR A 75 10.67 -1.68 -14.59
CA THR A 75 12.09 -1.64 -14.29
C THR A 75 12.39 -2.10 -12.85
N LEU A 76 11.58 -1.66 -11.89
CA LEU A 76 11.69 -2.07 -10.49
C LEU A 76 11.53 -3.58 -10.35
N VAL A 77 10.46 -4.16 -10.91
CA VAL A 77 10.18 -5.59 -10.81
C VAL A 77 11.32 -6.42 -11.42
N LEU A 78 11.87 -6.02 -12.57
CA LEU A 78 12.98 -6.70 -13.19
C LEU A 78 14.28 -6.66 -12.37
N GLN A 79 14.43 -5.69 -11.47
CA GLN A 79 15.62 -5.55 -10.62
C GLN A 79 15.47 -6.23 -9.25
N ILE A 80 14.27 -6.59 -8.81
CA ILE A 80 14.03 -7.18 -7.48
C ILE A 80 14.87 -8.45 -7.28
N GLU A 81 14.80 -9.40 -8.20
CA GLU A 81 15.57 -10.66 -8.12
C GLU A 81 17.09 -10.43 -8.05
N HIS A 82 17.58 -9.46 -8.82
CA HIS A 82 19.00 -9.11 -8.81
C HIS A 82 19.42 -8.49 -7.47
N VAL A 83 18.59 -7.64 -6.89
CA VAL A 83 18.86 -7.02 -5.58
C VAL A 83 18.86 -8.07 -4.48
N ILE A 84 17.87 -8.95 -4.44
CA ILE A 84 17.80 -10.03 -3.44
C ILE A 84 19.01 -10.97 -3.55
N SER A 85 19.35 -11.39 -4.76
CA SER A 85 20.48 -12.32 -4.98
C SER A 85 21.87 -11.71 -4.75
N SER A 86 22.01 -10.38 -4.90
CA SER A 86 23.29 -9.67 -4.78
C SER A 86 23.49 -8.95 -3.45
N SER A 87 22.42 -8.77 -2.65
CA SER A 87 22.43 -8.03 -1.39
C SER A 87 22.04 -8.93 -0.23
N ALA A 88 22.45 -8.58 0.99
CA ALA A 88 22.02 -9.26 2.22
C ALA A 88 20.61 -8.74 2.68
N VAL A 89 19.70 -8.48 1.74
CA VAL A 89 18.34 -7.98 2.00
C VAL A 89 17.40 -9.14 1.89
N SER A 90 16.62 -9.40 2.95
CA SER A 90 15.63 -10.48 2.97
C SER A 90 14.44 -10.21 2.06
N ASP A 91 13.80 -11.26 1.56
CA ASP A 91 12.55 -11.19 0.79
C ASP A 91 11.44 -10.49 1.58
N ALA A 92 11.37 -10.76 2.89
CA ALA A 92 10.41 -10.14 3.80
C ALA A 92 10.60 -8.63 3.89
N PHE A 93 11.84 -8.13 3.99
CA PHE A 93 12.12 -6.69 4.02
C PHE A 93 11.80 -6.04 2.68
N MET A 94 12.14 -6.69 1.57
CA MET A 94 11.83 -6.21 0.24
C MET A 94 10.32 -6.04 0.05
N GLY A 95 9.53 -7.08 0.36
CA GLY A 95 8.09 -7.11 0.13
C GLY A 95 7.27 -6.29 1.13
N LEU A 96 7.66 -6.26 2.42
CA LEU A 96 6.90 -5.54 3.44
C LEU A 96 7.27 -4.06 3.59
N ILE A 97 8.52 -3.72 3.29
CA ILE A 97 9.05 -2.39 3.63
C ILE A 97 9.46 -1.63 2.38
N LEU A 98 10.43 -2.13 1.62
CA LEU A 98 11.08 -1.35 0.58
C LEU A 98 10.16 -1.07 -0.61
N VAL A 99 9.55 -2.10 -1.17
CA VAL A 99 8.64 -1.96 -2.33
C VAL A 99 7.40 -1.12 -1.97
N PRO A 100 6.68 -1.39 -0.86
CA PRO A 100 5.54 -0.55 -0.46
C PRO A 100 5.93 0.89 -0.14
N LEU A 101 7.10 1.12 0.47
CA LEU A 101 7.58 2.48 0.75
C LEU A 101 7.79 3.28 -0.54
N VAL A 102 8.41 2.68 -1.55
CA VAL A 102 8.63 3.32 -2.85
C VAL A 102 7.31 3.51 -3.60
N GLU A 103 6.45 2.48 -3.60
CA GLU A 103 5.13 2.52 -4.28
C GLU A 103 4.23 3.63 -3.70
N LYS A 104 4.20 3.75 -2.38
CA LYS A 104 3.31 4.68 -1.66
C LYS A 104 3.99 6.01 -1.26
N PHE A 105 5.16 6.29 -1.80
CA PHE A 105 5.92 7.48 -1.44
C PHE A 105 5.14 8.78 -1.71
N ALA A 106 4.48 8.88 -2.85
CA ALA A 106 3.69 10.04 -3.22
C ALA A 106 2.50 10.26 -2.27
N GLU A 107 1.77 9.19 -1.93
CA GLU A 107 0.66 9.24 -0.98
C GLU A 107 1.11 9.62 0.44
N HIS A 108 2.30 9.15 0.86
CA HIS A 108 2.86 9.55 2.16
C HIS A 108 3.19 11.05 2.18
N LEU A 109 3.82 11.58 1.12
CA LEU A 109 4.12 13.01 1.04
C LEU A 109 2.86 13.85 1.04
N THR A 110 1.84 13.47 0.26
CA THR A 110 0.56 14.19 0.21
C THR A 110 -0.13 14.18 1.58
N ALA A 111 -0.19 13.03 2.26
CA ALA A 111 -0.80 12.94 3.57
C ALA A 111 -0.06 13.76 4.65
N ILE A 112 1.26 13.86 4.55
CA ILE A 112 2.06 14.72 5.45
C ILE A 112 1.75 16.19 5.20
N ASP A 113 1.64 16.61 3.94
CA ASP A 113 1.31 17.97 3.52
C ASP A 113 -0.09 18.37 4.02
N GLU A 114 -1.10 17.53 3.74
CA GLU A 114 -2.46 17.71 4.23
C GLU A 114 -2.54 17.81 5.77
N ALA A 115 -1.80 16.94 6.48
CA ALA A 115 -1.74 16.98 7.93
C ALA A 115 -1.05 18.26 8.45
N TRP A 116 -0.01 18.74 7.74
CA TRP A 116 0.69 19.99 8.05
C TRP A 116 -0.21 21.20 7.92
N ASP A 117 -1.12 21.20 6.95
CA ASP A 117 -2.10 22.24 6.71
C ASP A 117 -3.39 22.15 7.53
N ASN A 118 -3.38 21.32 8.59
CA ASN A 118 -4.51 21.04 9.49
C ASN A 118 -5.68 20.30 8.82
N GLN A 119 -5.47 19.64 7.73
CA GLN A 119 -6.47 18.83 7.02
C GLN A 119 -6.36 17.34 7.41
N MET A 120 -6.45 17.03 8.69
CA MET A 120 -6.20 15.67 9.21
C MET A 120 -7.19 14.64 8.69
N ASN A 121 -8.47 14.99 8.46
CA ASN A 121 -9.44 14.05 7.90
C ASN A 121 -9.12 13.72 6.44
N PHE A 122 -8.63 14.69 5.65
CA PHE A 122 -8.11 14.44 4.31
C PHE A 122 -6.91 13.51 4.35
N ALA A 123 -5.90 13.80 5.18
CA ALA A 123 -4.70 12.97 5.33
C ALA A 123 -5.03 11.52 5.70
N LEU A 124 -5.89 11.31 6.69
CA LEU A 124 -6.32 9.97 7.11
C LEU A 124 -7.16 9.27 6.03
N SER A 125 -8.07 10.00 5.38
CA SER A 125 -8.89 9.46 4.30
C SER A 125 -8.04 9.02 3.11
N HIS A 126 -7.00 9.77 2.77
CA HIS A 126 -6.04 9.46 1.72
C HIS A 126 -5.30 8.15 2.01
N VAL A 127 -4.65 8.06 3.17
CA VAL A 127 -3.86 6.89 3.56
C VAL A 127 -4.74 5.64 3.74
N LEU A 128 -5.87 5.77 4.47
CA LEU A 128 -6.77 4.65 4.71
C LEU A 128 -7.47 4.20 3.43
N GLY A 129 -7.85 5.14 2.56
CA GLY A 129 -8.44 4.84 1.25
C GLY A 129 -7.48 4.05 0.36
N ALA A 130 -6.22 4.48 0.26
CA ALA A 130 -5.18 3.76 -0.47
C ALA A 130 -4.91 2.36 0.11
N THR A 131 -4.90 2.23 1.44
CA THR A 131 -4.73 0.93 2.13
C THR A 131 -5.89 -0.03 1.82
N LEU A 132 -7.13 0.44 1.94
CA LEU A 132 -8.32 -0.35 1.62
C LEU A 132 -8.36 -0.75 0.14
N GLN A 133 -8.00 0.14 -0.76
CA GLN A 133 -7.90 -0.16 -2.19
C GLN A 133 -6.86 -1.25 -2.45
N THR A 134 -5.70 -1.18 -1.83
CA THR A 134 -4.66 -2.19 -2.01
C THR A 134 -5.10 -3.55 -1.46
N ALA A 135 -5.68 -3.59 -0.26
CA ALA A 135 -6.09 -4.83 0.40
C ALA A 135 -7.33 -5.49 -0.24
N LEU A 136 -8.34 -4.70 -0.62
CA LEU A 136 -9.63 -5.22 -1.09
C LEU A 136 -9.75 -5.28 -2.61
N PHE A 137 -8.91 -4.55 -3.36
CA PHE A 137 -8.99 -4.48 -4.81
C PHE A 137 -7.69 -4.91 -5.49
N ASN A 138 -6.54 -4.23 -5.27
CA ASN A 138 -5.32 -4.47 -6.03
C ASN A 138 -4.77 -5.89 -5.82
N GLY A 139 -4.62 -6.33 -4.56
CA GLY A 139 -4.15 -7.67 -4.23
C GLY A 139 -5.07 -8.77 -4.78
N PRO A 140 -6.38 -8.75 -4.49
CA PRO A 140 -7.34 -9.68 -5.07
C PRO A 140 -7.40 -9.65 -6.60
N LEU A 141 -7.29 -8.48 -7.22
CA LEU A 141 -7.25 -8.35 -8.68
C LEU A 141 -6.02 -9.04 -9.27
N ALA A 142 -4.85 -8.89 -8.64
CA ALA A 142 -3.63 -9.58 -9.07
C ALA A 142 -3.80 -11.11 -9.08
N VAL A 143 -4.46 -11.67 -8.06
CA VAL A 143 -4.77 -13.13 -8.02
C VAL A 143 -5.71 -13.54 -9.16
N ILE A 144 -6.73 -12.75 -9.46
CA ILE A 144 -7.67 -13.04 -10.55
C ILE A 144 -6.98 -12.95 -11.92
N VAL A 145 -6.16 -11.92 -12.14
CA VAL A 145 -5.38 -11.77 -13.38
C VAL A 145 -4.39 -12.93 -13.54
N SER A 146 -3.65 -13.26 -12.50
CA SER A 146 -2.74 -14.43 -12.47
C SER A 146 -3.46 -15.72 -12.84
N TRP A 147 -4.68 -15.92 -12.32
CA TRP A 147 -5.51 -17.07 -12.67
C TRP A 147 -5.87 -17.07 -14.17
N GLY A 148 -6.25 -15.93 -14.73
CA GLY A 148 -6.54 -15.78 -16.17
C GLY A 148 -5.32 -16.05 -17.07
N MET A 149 -4.12 -15.76 -16.57
CA MET A 149 -2.85 -16.02 -17.25
C MET A 149 -2.31 -17.44 -17.05
N GLY A 150 -2.99 -18.29 -16.28
CA GLY A 150 -2.54 -19.64 -15.97
C GLY A 150 -1.39 -19.71 -14.94
N SER A 151 -1.11 -18.62 -14.25
CA SER A 151 -0.11 -18.55 -13.19
C SER A 151 -0.68 -18.95 -11.81
N THR A 152 0.17 -19.13 -10.80
CA THR A 152 -0.18 -19.73 -9.51
C THR A 152 -0.15 -18.77 -8.33
N LEU A 153 -0.34 -17.47 -8.56
CA LEU A 153 -0.41 -16.50 -7.46
C LEU A 153 -1.63 -16.76 -6.58
N ASP A 154 -1.43 -16.76 -5.26
CA ASP A 154 -2.51 -16.90 -4.28
C ASP A 154 -2.36 -15.90 -3.12
N LEU A 155 -3.33 -15.91 -2.18
CA LEU A 155 -3.32 -15.08 -0.97
C LEU A 155 -2.71 -15.81 0.24
N ASN A 156 -1.83 -16.77 0.00
CA ASN A 156 -1.14 -17.47 1.06
C ASN A 156 0.12 -16.71 1.46
N PHE A 157 0.03 -15.92 2.51
CA PHE A 157 1.14 -15.15 3.05
C PHE A 157 1.90 -15.96 4.09
N ASP A 158 3.22 -15.75 4.18
CA ASP A 158 4.03 -16.32 5.24
C ASP A 158 3.52 -15.88 6.62
N LEU A 159 3.71 -16.76 7.61
CA LEU A 159 3.26 -16.51 8.97
C LEU A 159 3.82 -15.21 9.55
N PHE A 160 5.07 -14.89 9.25
CA PHE A 160 5.70 -13.62 9.68
C PHE A 160 4.95 -12.42 9.11
N ASN A 161 4.71 -12.39 7.79
CA ASN A 161 4.01 -11.31 7.10
C ASN A 161 2.57 -11.15 7.65
N LEU A 162 1.89 -12.27 7.90
CA LEU A 162 0.53 -12.25 8.46
C LEU A 162 0.51 -11.69 9.88
N VAL A 163 1.44 -12.08 10.74
CA VAL A 163 1.54 -11.59 12.13
C VAL A 163 1.85 -10.09 12.14
N MET A 164 2.79 -9.63 11.30
CA MET A 164 3.13 -8.19 11.20
C MET A 164 1.95 -7.37 10.67
N LEU A 165 1.21 -7.88 9.71
CA LEU A 165 0.00 -7.23 9.20
C LEU A 165 -1.08 -7.10 10.28
N ILE A 166 -1.36 -8.18 11.03
CA ILE A 166 -2.34 -8.15 12.12
C ILE A 166 -1.91 -7.17 13.22
N LEU A 167 -0.63 -7.18 13.60
CA LEU A 167 -0.08 -6.25 14.58
C LEU A 167 -0.27 -4.79 14.13
N ALA A 168 0.04 -4.48 12.87
CA ALA A 168 -0.15 -3.15 12.30
C ALA A 168 -1.63 -2.73 12.32
N ILE A 169 -2.54 -3.58 11.86
CA ILE A 169 -3.98 -3.29 11.83
C ILE A 169 -4.52 -3.03 13.24
N VAL A 170 -4.18 -3.90 14.21
CA VAL A 170 -4.66 -3.76 15.60
C VAL A 170 -4.11 -2.48 16.22
N THR A 171 -2.83 -2.19 16.03
CA THR A 171 -2.19 -1.01 16.61
C THR A 171 -2.76 0.28 16.02
N VAL A 172 -2.78 0.41 14.69
CA VAL A 172 -3.34 1.60 14.02
C VAL A 172 -4.82 1.75 14.36
N GLY A 173 -5.59 0.66 14.36
CA GLY A 173 -7.00 0.69 14.72
C GLY A 173 -7.25 1.18 16.14
N ARG A 174 -6.36 0.88 17.10
CA ARG A 174 -6.46 1.39 18.48
C ARG A 174 -6.18 2.88 18.56
N PHE A 175 -5.17 3.38 17.85
CA PHE A 175 -4.87 4.81 17.82
C PHE A 175 -5.96 5.64 17.13
N LEU A 176 -6.65 5.09 16.13
CA LEU A 176 -7.74 5.78 15.45
C LEU A 176 -9.08 5.74 16.21
N GLN A 177 -9.20 4.89 17.23
CA GLN A 177 -10.48 4.61 17.90
C GLN A 177 -11.05 5.81 18.66
N ASP A 178 -10.20 6.65 19.26
CA ASP A 178 -10.62 7.82 20.04
C ASP A 178 -10.83 9.09 19.20
N GLN A 179 -10.62 9.01 17.89
CA GLN A 179 -10.77 10.11 16.93
C GLN A 179 -9.91 11.35 17.26
N LYS A 180 -8.85 11.15 17.99
CA LYS A 180 -7.86 12.17 18.34
C LYS A 180 -6.50 11.70 17.94
N SER A 181 -5.60 12.61 17.64
CA SER A 181 -4.21 12.32 17.38
C SER A 181 -3.31 13.26 18.17
N ASN A 182 -2.18 12.74 18.62
CA ASN A 182 -1.17 13.52 19.27
C ASN A 182 0.23 13.08 18.82
N TYR A 183 1.22 13.94 19.06
CA TYR A 183 2.59 13.68 18.61
C TYR A 183 3.19 12.40 19.21
N LEU A 184 2.78 12.01 20.43
CA LEU A 184 3.29 10.80 21.08
C LEU A 184 2.82 9.54 20.35
N GLU A 185 1.57 9.49 19.98
CA GLU A 185 1.00 8.40 19.17
C GLU A 185 1.71 8.29 17.81
N GLY A 186 1.92 9.43 17.15
CA GLY A 186 2.66 9.44 15.88
C GLY A 186 4.08 8.90 16.03
N VAL A 187 4.81 9.32 17.07
CA VAL A 187 6.17 8.82 17.36
C VAL A 187 6.15 7.31 17.64
N LEU A 188 5.19 6.82 18.43
CA LEU A 188 5.07 5.38 18.72
C LEU A 188 4.77 4.55 17.46
N LEU A 189 3.94 5.05 16.54
CA LEU A 189 3.68 4.38 15.26
C LEU A 189 4.93 4.34 14.37
N VAL A 190 5.72 5.42 14.33
CA VAL A 190 7.00 5.43 13.61
C VAL A 190 7.99 4.45 14.22
N ILE A 191 8.11 4.40 15.56
CA ILE A 191 8.98 3.44 16.26
C ILE A 191 8.53 2.01 15.93
N LEU A 192 7.23 1.73 15.96
CA LEU A 192 6.69 0.41 15.60
C LEU A 192 7.06 0.05 14.15
N TYR A 193 6.87 0.99 13.20
CA TYR A 193 7.24 0.76 11.81
C TYR A 193 8.72 0.42 11.65
N VAL A 194 9.60 1.17 12.32
CA VAL A 194 11.05 0.91 12.31
C VAL A 194 11.36 -0.45 12.92
N ALA A 195 10.70 -0.82 14.04
CA ALA A 195 10.88 -2.14 14.67
C ALA A 195 10.47 -3.28 13.73
N VAL A 196 9.33 -3.14 13.03
CA VAL A 196 8.89 -4.11 12.01
C VAL A 196 9.90 -4.18 10.85
N ALA A 197 10.42 -3.04 10.39
CA ALA A 197 11.43 -3.00 9.33
C ALA A 197 12.74 -3.72 9.73
N VAL A 198 13.22 -3.50 10.97
CA VAL A 198 14.39 -4.21 11.49
C VAL A 198 14.12 -5.71 11.63
N ALA A 199 12.94 -6.09 12.11
CA ALA A 199 12.58 -7.50 12.23
C ALA A 199 12.50 -8.17 10.84
N ALA A 200 11.89 -7.51 9.85
CA ALA A 200 11.81 -7.99 8.48
C ALA A 200 13.19 -8.12 7.83
N PHE A 201 14.09 -7.15 8.08
CA PHE A 201 15.45 -7.18 7.52
C PHE A 201 16.28 -8.38 8.01
N HIS A 202 16.07 -8.82 9.26
CA HIS A 202 16.78 -9.96 9.86
C HIS A 202 15.99 -11.27 9.76
N TYR A 203 14.83 -11.26 9.13
CA TYR A 203 14.03 -12.47 8.98
C TYR A 203 14.69 -13.41 7.98
N PRO A 204 14.91 -14.68 8.32
CA PRO A 204 15.56 -15.63 7.42
C PRO A 204 14.66 -15.92 6.21
N ASP A 205 15.25 -15.85 5.03
CA ASP A 205 14.57 -16.23 3.81
C ASP A 205 14.28 -17.74 3.80
N PRO A 206 13.13 -18.18 3.28
CA PRO A 206 12.84 -19.60 3.10
C PRO A 206 13.91 -20.22 2.18
N PRO A 207 14.30 -21.47 2.42
CA PRO A 207 15.24 -22.14 1.54
C PRO A 207 14.70 -22.16 0.11
N HIS A 208 15.44 -21.60 -0.83
CA HIS A 208 15.08 -21.66 -2.24
C HIS A 208 15.05 -23.13 -2.68
N GLU A 209 13.88 -23.64 -3.06
CA GLU A 209 13.72 -24.98 -3.67
C GLU A 209 14.34 -24.97 -5.10
N GLY A 210 15.66 -24.91 -5.18
CA GLY A 210 16.36 -24.79 -6.48
C GLY A 210 17.82 -25.23 -6.46
N GLY A 211 18.31 -25.77 -5.34
CA GLY A 211 19.74 -26.09 -5.17
C GLY A 211 20.08 -27.55 -4.86
N GLU A 212 19.17 -28.51 -5.04
CA GLU A 212 19.50 -29.93 -4.88
C GLU A 212 19.62 -30.62 -6.25
N GLY A 213 20.80 -30.58 -6.84
CA GLY A 213 21.01 -31.28 -8.09
C GLY A 213 22.41 -31.23 -8.65
N GLU A 214 23.48 -31.09 -7.82
CA GLU A 214 24.85 -31.37 -8.31
C GLU A 214 25.80 -31.57 -7.14
N SER A 215 25.74 -32.73 -6.49
CA SER A 215 26.93 -33.27 -5.80
C SER A 215 26.76 -34.75 -5.53
N SER A 216 27.44 -35.52 -6.27
CA SER A 216 28.01 -36.85 -6.04
C SER A 216 27.69 -37.89 -7.12
N GLU A 217 28.39 -37.80 -8.23
CA GLU A 217 28.85 -38.96 -8.93
C GLU A 217 30.27 -38.67 -9.51
N GLY A 218 31.27 -39.22 -8.87
CA GLY A 218 32.66 -39.07 -9.33
C GLY A 218 33.67 -39.64 -8.35
N GLY A 219 33.51 -40.88 -8.02
CA GLY A 219 34.50 -41.58 -7.22
C GLY A 219 34.54 -43.09 -7.53
N HIS A 220 35.22 -43.44 -8.58
CA HIS A 220 36.02 -44.68 -8.69
C HIS A 220 36.87 -44.63 -9.95
#